data_b714949286c92797267ee03faabdb415
#
_entry.id   b714949286c92797267ee03faabdb415
#
_cell.length_a   1.000
_cell.length_b   1.000
_cell.length_c   1.000
_cell.angle_alpha   90.00
_cell.angle_beta   90.00
_cell.angle_gamma   90.00
#
_symmetry.space_group_name_H-M   'P 1'
#
loop_
_entity.id
_entity.type
_entity.pdbx_description
1 polymer ?
#
loop_
_entity_poly.entity_id
_entity_poly.type
_entity_poly.pdbx_seq_one_letter_code
_entity_poly.pdbx_strand_id
1 'polypeptide(L)'
;KRKNKEVEESRITKTVLVIDEAQDMDKDEFDLITALMEQNEEMRVIAVGDDDQNIYEFRGASSKHLEQFILKNKAIKHELVENYRSKSNLVNFSNQFVKRISCRLKQTPIIARQNDNGKIKIVHYQSGNLINPLVQDILKTELLGTTCILTKTNEEALQITWLKLKKNLKATLIQSNEGCSLYNLNEVRYFLNQLN
;
A
#
# COMPACT_ATOMS: atom_id res chain seq x y z
N LYS A 1 22.34 -29.68 -9.64
CA LYS A 1 23.63 -29.32 -8.98
C LYS A 1 23.85 -27.82 -9.23
N ARG A 2 23.43 -26.96 -8.31
CA ARG A 2 23.77 -25.51 -8.33
C ARG A 2 25.23 -25.41 -7.86
N LYS A 3 26.07 -24.84 -8.70
CA LYS A 3 27.44 -24.48 -8.31
C LYS A 3 27.35 -23.40 -7.23
N ASN A 4 27.90 -23.66 -6.05
CA ASN A 4 28.18 -22.62 -5.07
C ASN A 4 29.10 -21.61 -5.74
N LYS A 5 28.56 -20.45 -6.11
CA LYS A 5 29.37 -19.26 -6.34
C LYS A 5 29.75 -18.75 -4.95
N GLU A 6 31.03 -18.71 -4.66
CA GLU A 6 31.55 -17.92 -3.54
C GLU A 6 31.03 -16.50 -3.73
N VAL A 7 30.24 -16.06 -2.78
CA VAL A 7 29.80 -14.67 -2.72
C VAL A 7 30.98 -13.92 -2.10
N GLU A 8 31.64 -13.07 -2.88
CA GLU A 8 32.63 -12.15 -2.33
C GLU A 8 31.98 -11.36 -1.17
N GLU A 9 32.65 -11.34 -0.02
CA GLU A 9 32.24 -10.52 1.11
C GLU A 9 32.28 -9.05 0.72
N SER A 10 31.16 -8.50 0.28
CA SER A 10 31.02 -7.07 0.04
C SER A 10 30.67 -6.39 1.36
N ARG A 11 31.63 -5.67 1.96
CA ARG A 11 31.37 -4.82 3.10
C ARG A 11 30.60 -3.56 2.68
N ILE A 12 29.41 -3.40 3.22
CA ILE A 12 28.66 -2.13 3.12
C ILE A 12 29.21 -1.17 4.16
N THR A 13 29.99 -0.18 3.71
CA THR A 13 30.67 0.81 4.60
C THR A 13 29.89 2.13 4.71
N LYS A 14 28.56 2.10 4.51
CA LYS A 14 27.74 3.29 4.65
C LYS A 14 27.48 3.61 6.11
N THR A 15 27.53 4.87 6.46
CA THR A 15 27.32 5.38 7.82
C THR A 15 25.85 5.64 8.15
N VAL A 16 25.00 5.77 7.14
CA VAL A 16 23.57 6.01 7.29
C VAL A 16 22.79 5.08 6.38
N LEU A 17 21.82 4.37 6.95
CA LEU A 17 20.81 3.58 6.26
C LEU A 17 19.44 4.24 6.46
N VAL A 18 18.76 4.55 5.37
CA VAL A 18 17.38 5.06 5.41
C VAL A 18 16.45 3.97 4.87
N ILE A 19 15.42 3.65 5.63
CA ILE A 19 14.38 2.68 5.29
C ILE A 19 13.10 3.47 5.12
N ASP A 20 12.56 3.48 3.91
CA ASP A 20 11.27 4.08 3.61
C ASP A 20 10.18 2.99 3.59
N GLU A 21 8.92 3.37 3.87
CA GLU A 21 7.76 2.46 3.98
C GLU A 21 8.05 1.27 4.93
N ALA A 22 8.69 1.54 6.06
CA ALA A 22 9.17 0.52 6.98
C ALA A 22 8.06 -0.37 7.58
N GLN A 23 6.77 0.02 7.48
CA GLN A 23 5.64 -0.81 7.87
C GLN A 23 5.42 -2.01 6.95
N ASP A 24 5.93 -1.96 5.72
CA ASP A 24 5.76 -3.02 4.71
C ASP A 24 6.89 -4.06 4.76
N MET A 25 7.84 -3.88 5.67
CA MET A 25 9.00 -4.75 5.87
C MET A 25 8.56 -6.16 6.27
N ASP A 26 9.07 -7.14 5.54
CA ASP A 26 8.93 -8.55 5.89
C ASP A 26 10.06 -9.03 6.83
N LYS A 27 10.02 -10.32 7.18
CA LYS A 27 11.01 -10.90 8.06
C LYS A 27 12.41 -10.92 7.47
N ASP A 28 12.56 -11.23 6.19
CA ASP A 28 13.86 -11.37 5.53
C ASP A 28 14.54 -10.00 5.41
N GLU A 29 13.79 -8.96 5.11
CA GLU A 29 14.24 -7.56 5.09
C GLU A 29 14.65 -7.09 6.49
N PHE A 30 13.85 -7.43 7.52
CA PHE A 30 14.19 -7.12 8.90
C PHE A 30 15.48 -7.82 9.35
N ASP A 31 15.65 -9.10 9.01
CA ASP A 31 16.84 -9.88 9.34
C ASP A 31 18.09 -9.33 8.61
N LEU A 32 17.94 -8.92 7.34
CA LEU A 32 19.00 -8.26 6.57
C LEU A 32 19.45 -6.95 7.22
N ILE A 33 18.51 -6.08 7.58
CA ILE A 33 18.82 -4.80 8.23
C ILE A 33 19.52 -5.04 9.57
N THR A 34 19.05 -6.02 10.34
CA THR A 34 19.68 -6.39 11.61
C THR A 34 21.13 -6.83 11.41
N ALA A 35 21.38 -7.69 10.43
CA ALA A 35 22.75 -8.17 10.11
C ALA A 35 23.66 -7.02 9.65
N LEU A 36 23.15 -6.09 8.86
CA LEU A 36 23.89 -4.90 8.43
C LEU A 36 24.29 -4.02 9.61
N MET A 37 23.39 -3.83 10.57
CA MET A 37 23.66 -3.05 11.78
C MET A 37 24.70 -3.75 12.68
N GLU A 38 24.62 -5.06 12.83
CA GLU A 38 25.58 -5.87 13.60
C GLU A 38 26.99 -5.85 13.01
N GLN A 39 27.09 -5.74 11.69
CA GLN A 39 28.40 -5.63 10.99
C GLN A 39 28.97 -4.22 10.98
N ASN A 40 28.14 -3.20 11.27
CA ASN A 40 28.54 -1.79 11.18
C ASN A 40 28.06 -1.03 12.42
N GLU A 41 28.80 -1.15 13.53
CA GLU A 41 28.41 -0.56 14.82
C GLU A 41 28.19 0.95 14.79
N GLU A 42 28.87 1.67 13.88
CA GLU A 42 28.71 3.13 13.71
C GLU A 42 27.56 3.50 12.76
N MET A 43 26.85 2.53 12.19
CA MET A 43 25.75 2.80 11.26
C MET A 43 24.56 3.44 11.99
N ARG A 44 24.13 4.58 11.48
CA ARG A 44 22.87 5.20 11.89
C ARG A 44 21.75 4.72 11.00
N VAL A 45 20.65 4.32 11.59
CA VAL A 45 19.46 3.87 10.83
C VAL A 45 18.30 4.81 11.09
N ILE A 46 17.66 5.23 10.00
CA ILE A 46 16.45 6.05 10.02
C ILE A 46 15.37 5.23 9.33
N ALA A 47 14.37 4.79 10.08
CA ALA A 47 13.20 4.09 9.53
C ALA A 47 12.00 5.06 9.49
N VAL A 48 11.42 5.21 8.32
CA VAL A 48 10.23 6.04 8.09
C VAL A 48 9.10 5.13 7.65
N GLY A 49 7.90 5.30 8.20
CA GLY A 49 6.76 4.47 7.86
C GLY A 49 5.49 4.93 8.55
N ASP A 50 4.39 4.33 8.14
CA ASP A 50 3.06 4.57 8.69
C ASP A 50 2.37 3.23 8.98
N ASP A 51 2.39 2.80 10.25
CA ASP A 51 1.81 1.52 10.68
C ASP A 51 0.30 1.40 10.40
N ASP A 52 -0.42 2.53 10.28
CA ASP A 52 -1.82 2.54 9.86
C ASP A 52 -2.02 2.21 8.37
N GLN A 53 -0.94 2.23 7.56
CA GLN A 53 -0.95 1.94 6.13
C GLN A 53 -0.42 0.55 5.77
N ASN A 54 -0.14 -0.31 6.75
CA ASN A 54 0.27 -1.69 6.46
C ASN A 54 -0.88 -2.47 5.82
N ILE A 55 -0.75 -2.73 4.50
CA ILE A 55 -1.70 -3.49 3.70
C ILE A 55 -1.10 -4.79 3.14
N TYR A 56 0.15 -5.12 3.50
CA TYR A 56 0.91 -6.25 2.97
C TYR A 56 1.08 -7.39 4.00
N GLU A 57 0.26 -7.48 5.04
CA GLU A 57 0.29 -8.59 6.00
C GLU A 57 0.21 -9.97 5.33
N PHE A 58 -0.53 -10.09 4.22
CA PHE A 58 -0.63 -11.33 3.45
C PHE A 58 0.69 -11.76 2.77
N ARG A 59 1.68 -10.85 2.66
CA ARG A 59 3.03 -11.12 2.18
C ARG A 59 4.04 -11.36 3.30
N GLY A 60 3.60 -11.30 4.57
CA GLY A 60 4.48 -11.43 5.73
C GLY A 60 4.98 -10.11 6.30
N ALA A 61 4.58 -8.97 5.71
CA ALA A 61 4.84 -7.67 6.31
C ALA A 61 4.13 -7.56 7.67
N SER A 62 4.79 -6.98 8.63
CA SER A 62 4.19 -6.83 9.97
C SER A 62 4.71 -5.57 10.66
N SER A 63 3.79 -4.77 11.15
CA SER A 63 4.11 -3.64 12.04
C SER A 63 4.90 -4.06 13.29
N LYS A 64 4.84 -5.36 13.65
CA LYS A 64 5.67 -5.94 14.73
C LYS A 64 7.17 -5.84 14.44
N HIS A 65 7.59 -5.90 13.18
CA HIS A 65 9.00 -5.74 12.82
C HIS A 65 9.48 -4.33 13.12
N LEU A 66 8.66 -3.32 12.80
CA LEU A 66 8.96 -1.94 13.14
C LEU A 66 8.97 -1.71 14.67
N GLU A 67 8.02 -2.31 15.38
CA GLU A 67 8.01 -2.28 16.85
C GLU A 67 9.26 -2.94 17.45
N GLN A 68 9.63 -4.13 16.98
CA GLN A 68 10.84 -4.82 17.40
C GLN A 68 12.09 -4.02 17.08
N PHE A 69 12.13 -3.36 15.93
CA PHE A 69 13.21 -2.47 15.56
C PHE A 69 13.39 -1.33 16.55
N ILE A 70 12.29 -0.68 16.95
CA ILE A 70 12.30 0.39 17.95
C ILE A 70 12.81 -0.12 19.31
N LEU A 71 12.27 -1.26 19.78
CA LEU A 71 12.59 -1.80 21.09
C LEU A 71 14.03 -2.34 21.17
N LYS A 72 14.45 -3.15 20.18
CA LYS A 72 15.79 -3.79 20.15
C LYS A 72 16.89 -2.73 20.09
N ASN A 73 16.69 -1.68 19.30
CA ASN A 73 17.70 -0.66 19.05
C ASN A 73 17.53 0.57 19.92
N LYS A 74 16.56 0.59 20.85
CA LYS A 74 16.23 1.78 21.68
C LYS A 74 16.08 3.04 20.82
N ALA A 75 15.43 2.90 19.66
CA ALA A 75 15.30 3.96 18.68
C ALA A 75 14.42 5.10 19.23
N ILE A 76 14.78 6.32 18.90
CA ILE A 76 13.96 7.49 19.23
C ILE A 76 12.83 7.58 18.20
N LYS A 77 11.58 7.51 18.69
CA LYS A 77 10.39 7.62 17.85
C LYS A 77 9.95 9.07 17.74
N HIS A 78 9.72 9.52 16.52
CA HIS A 78 9.12 10.80 16.20
C HIS A 78 7.82 10.59 15.43
N GLU A 79 6.74 11.27 15.83
CA GLU A 79 5.45 11.20 15.13
C GLU A 79 5.25 12.48 14.31
N LEU A 80 5.04 12.30 12.98
CA LEU A 80 4.63 13.39 12.11
C LEU A 80 3.11 13.51 12.16
N VAL A 81 2.62 14.52 12.84
CA VAL A 81 1.19 14.68 13.14
C VAL A 81 0.47 15.64 12.20
N GLU A 82 1.19 16.43 11.42
CA GLU A 82 0.60 17.45 10.56
C GLU A 82 0.32 16.92 9.15
N ASN A 83 -0.92 17.07 8.69
CA ASN A 83 -1.34 16.67 7.35
C ASN A 83 -1.64 17.91 6.49
N TYR A 84 -0.81 18.12 5.48
CA TYR A 84 -0.92 19.21 4.51
C TYR A 84 -1.63 18.80 3.23
N ARG A 85 -1.87 17.49 3.03
CA ARG A 85 -2.42 16.91 1.80
C ARG A 85 -3.94 16.98 1.76
N SER A 86 -4.57 16.61 2.86
CA SER A 86 -6.00 16.32 2.89
C SER A 86 -6.78 17.42 3.61
N LYS A 87 -8.04 17.61 3.18
CA LYS A 87 -8.97 18.56 3.78
C LYS A 87 -9.38 18.15 5.19
N SER A 88 -9.76 19.11 6.01
CA SER A 88 -9.98 18.94 7.45
C SER A 88 -10.93 17.80 7.82
N ASN A 89 -12.11 17.75 7.19
CA ASN A 89 -13.07 16.68 7.48
C ASN A 89 -12.60 15.28 7.03
N LEU A 90 -11.75 15.18 5.99
CA LEU A 90 -11.18 13.90 5.57
C LEU A 90 -10.19 13.38 6.62
N VAL A 91 -9.33 14.26 7.15
CA VAL A 91 -8.41 13.93 8.23
C VAL A 91 -9.16 13.49 9.48
N ASN A 92 -10.22 14.24 9.85
CA ASN A 92 -11.07 13.89 11.00
C ASN A 92 -11.76 12.53 10.81
N PHE A 93 -12.26 12.24 9.60
CA PHE A 93 -12.84 10.95 9.27
C PHE A 93 -11.81 9.82 9.40
N SER A 94 -10.61 10.01 8.85
CA SER A 94 -9.52 9.03 8.97
C SER A 94 -9.14 8.79 10.43
N ASN A 95 -9.01 9.84 11.25
CA ASN A 95 -8.74 9.71 12.67
C ASN A 95 -9.81 8.90 13.44
N GLN A 96 -11.07 8.94 13.01
CA GLN A 96 -12.10 8.08 13.60
C GLN A 96 -11.99 6.65 13.11
N PHE A 97 -11.62 6.47 11.84
CA PHE A 97 -11.52 5.14 11.24
C PHE A 97 -10.36 4.33 11.81
N VAL A 98 -9.18 4.96 11.97
CA VAL A 98 -7.98 4.28 12.48
C VAL A 98 -8.10 3.84 13.95
N LYS A 99 -9.05 4.38 14.71
CA LYS A 99 -9.34 3.90 16.09
C LYS A 99 -9.79 2.43 16.13
N ARG A 100 -10.19 1.87 14.99
CA ARG A 100 -10.57 0.45 14.86
C ARG A 100 -9.39 -0.48 14.64
N ILE A 101 -8.20 0.08 14.35
CA ILE A 101 -6.98 -0.69 14.19
C ILE A 101 -6.44 -1.00 15.58
N SER A 102 -6.25 -2.28 15.86
CA SER A 102 -5.58 -2.73 17.08
C SER A 102 -4.05 -2.63 16.91
N CYS A 103 -3.35 -2.45 18.02
CA CYS A 103 -1.87 -2.49 18.05
C CYS A 103 -1.18 -1.40 17.20
N ARG A 104 -1.70 -0.17 17.26
CA ARG A 104 -1.08 0.98 16.60
C ARG A 104 0.17 1.45 17.32
N LEU A 105 1.21 1.74 16.56
CA LEU A 105 2.43 2.39 17.07
C LEU A 105 2.21 3.90 17.27
N LYS A 106 1.45 4.54 16.39
CA LYS A 106 1.09 5.96 16.55
C LYS A 106 -0.01 6.15 17.58
N GLN A 107 0.20 7.11 18.45
CA GLN A 107 -0.73 7.46 19.54
C GLN A 107 -1.43 8.80 19.27
N THR A 108 -0.75 9.72 18.59
CA THR A 108 -1.22 11.09 18.38
C THR A 108 -2.16 11.17 17.17
N PRO A 109 -3.33 11.81 17.31
CA PRO A 109 -4.20 12.08 16.16
C PRO A 109 -3.52 13.00 15.14
N ILE A 110 -3.81 12.78 13.86
CA ILE A 110 -3.30 13.63 12.78
C ILE A 110 -4.09 14.95 12.77
N ILE A 111 -3.40 16.06 12.58
CA ILE A 111 -3.94 17.41 12.54
C ILE A 111 -3.94 17.92 11.10
N ALA A 112 -5.12 18.27 10.59
CA ALA A 112 -5.23 18.89 9.27
C ALA A 112 -4.67 20.33 9.28
N ARG A 113 -3.88 20.67 8.28
CA ARG A 113 -3.43 22.05 8.03
C ARG A 113 -4.27 22.79 7.00
N GLN A 114 -5.08 22.07 6.24
CA GLN A 114 -6.08 22.67 5.37
C GLN A 114 -7.38 22.88 6.16
N ASN A 115 -7.97 24.08 6.08
CA ASN A 115 -9.18 24.45 6.83
C ASN A 115 -10.48 24.17 6.07
N ASP A 116 -10.40 23.93 4.76
CA ASP A 116 -11.58 23.65 3.94
C ASP A 116 -12.02 22.18 4.08
N ASN A 117 -13.28 21.94 3.68
CA ASN A 117 -13.90 20.63 3.76
C ASN A 117 -14.05 19.99 2.37
N GLY A 118 -13.75 18.68 2.28
CA GLY A 118 -14.09 17.84 1.15
C GLY A 118 -15.50 17.24 1.30
N LYS A 119 -15.91 16.50 0.28
CA LYS A 119 -17.17 15.75 0.31
C LYS A 119 -16.87 14.27 0.65
N ILE A 120 -17.61 13.73 1.62
CA ILE A 120 -17.58 12.30 1.95
C ILE A 120 -19.00 11.78 1.69
N LYS A 121 -19.12 10.75 0.86
CA LYS A 121 -20.38 10.05 0.57
C LYS A 121 -20.18 8.56 0.84
N ILE A 122 -20.96 7.99 1.72
CA ILE A 122 -21.00 6.55 1.99
C ILE A 122 -22.26 6.00 1.33
N VAL A 123 -22.12 5.00 0.46
CA VAL A 123 -23.23 4.38 -0.25
C VAL A 123 -23.26 2.90 0.09
N HIS A 124 -24.39 2.40 0.51
CA HIS A 124 -24.65 0.99 0.74
C HIS A 124 -25.50 0.44 -0.39
N TYR A 125 -25.00 -0.57 -1.09
CA TYR A 125 -25.73 -1.25 -2.14
C TYR A 125 -26.29 -2.57 -1.60
N GLN A 126 -27.57 -2.83 -1.86
CA GLN A 126 -28.24 -4.11 -1.55
C GLN A 126 -27.96 -5.13 -2.67
N SER A 127 -26.71 -5.37 -2.99
CA SER A 127 -26.29 -6.28 -4.07
C SER A 127 -25.06 -7.05 -3.68
N GLY A 128 -25.03 -8.34 -4.01
CA GLY A 128 -23.81 -9.15 -3.84
C GLY A 128 -22.68 -8.76 -4.81
N ASN A 129 -22.99 -8.08 -5.92
CA ASN A 129 -22.02 -7.53 -6.85
C ASN A 129 -22.09 -6.02 -6.82
N LEU A 130 -21.03 -5.37 -6.30
CA LEU A 130 -20.96 -3.92 -6.12
C LEU A 130 -20.54 -3.18 -7.40
N ILE A 131 -20.02 -3.88 -8.40
CA ILE A 131 -19.40 -3.26 -9.59
C ILE A 131 -20.42 -2.53 -10.45
N ASN A 132 -21.52 -3.22 -10.80
CA ASN A 132 -22.56 -2.63 -11.65
C ASN A 132 -23.21 -1.39 -11.01
N PRO A 133 -23.70 -1.42 -9.75
CA PRO A 133 -24.30 -0.26 -9.12
C PRO A 133 -23.27 0.87 -8.95
N LEU A 134 -22.01 0.58 -8.64
CA LEU A 134 -20.97 1.58 -8.55
C LEU A 134 -20.74 2.29 -9.89
N VAL A 135 -20.61 1.52 -10.98
CA VAL A 135 -20.43 2.13 -12.32
C VAL A 135 -21.64 2.97 -12.72
N GLN A 136 -22.88 2.54 -12.39
CA GLN A 136 -24.07 3.36 -12.63
C GLN A 136 -24.07 4.67 -11.84
N ASP A 137 -23.62 4.65 -10.59
CA ASP A 137 -23.50 5.87 -9.78
C ASP A 137 -22.41 6.81 -10.31
N ILE A 138 -21.28 6.26 -10.76
CA ILE A 138 -20.21 7.05 -11.39
C ILE A 138 -20.72 7.73 -12.67
N LEU A 139 -21.50 7.03 -13.49
CA LEU A 139 -22.07 7.57 -14.72
C LEU A 139 -23.05 8.73 -14.47
N LYS A 140 -23.73 8.73 -13.33
CA LYS A 140 -24.68 9.77 -12.92
C LYS A 140 -24.01 10.94 -12.20
N THR A 141 -22.74 10.79 -11.83
CA THR A 141 -22.01 11.79 -11.05
C THR A 141 -21.10 12.57 -11.97
N GLU A 142 -21.19 13.88 -11.95
CA GLU A 142 -20.21 14.74 -12.60
C GLU A 142 -18.89 14.65 -11.84
N LEU A 143 -17.90 14.02 -12.46
CA LEU A 143 -16.57 13.86 -11.89
C LEU A 143 -15.68 15.01 -12.37
N LEU A 144 -15.30 15.87 -11.46
CA LEU A 144 -14.39 16.99 -11.72
C LEU A 144 -12.96 16.56 -11.41
N GLY A 145 -12.04 16.82 -12.36
CA GLY A 145 -10.61 16.56 -12.19
C GLY A 145 -10.24 15.06 -12.32
N THR A 146 -9.14 14.69 -11.69
CA THR A 146 -8.64 13.31 -11.71
C THR A 146 -9.38 12.46 -10.69
N THR A 147 -9.92 11.33 -11.14
CA THR A 147 -10.67 10.39 -10.29
C THR A 147 -9.97 9.05 -10.25
N CYS A 148 -9.74 8.53 -9.07
CA CYS A 148 -9.22 7.18 -8.84
C CYS A 148 -10.31 6.29 -8.23
N ILE A 149 -10.40 5.04 -8.69
CA ILE A 149 -11.28 4.01 -8.12
C ILE A 149 -10.38 2.93 -7.55
N LEU A 150 -10.48 2.72 -6.25
CA LEU A 150 -9.76 1.67 -5.54
C LEU A 150 -10.69 0.48 -5.31
N THR A 151 -10.17 -0.72 -5.55
CA THR A 151 -10.91 -1.98 -5.37
C THR A 151 -10.11 -2.92 -4.46
N LYS A 152 -10.78 -3.93 -3.95
CA LYS A 152 -10.13 -4.96 -3.13
C LYS A 152 -9.29 -5.91 -3.99
N THR A 153 -9.71 -6.17 -5.23
CA THR A 153 -9.04 -7.14 -6.12
C THR A 153 -8.75 -6.52 -7.49
N ASN A 154 -7.72 -7.06 -8.16
CA ASN A 154 -7.38 -6.68 -9.54
C ASN A 154 -8.50 -7.03 -10.52
N GLU A 155 -9.25 -8.10 -10.26
CA GLU A 155 -10.39 -8.53 -11.07
C GLU A 155 -11.51 -7.49 -11.05
N GLU A 156 -11.88 -6.97 -9.89
CA GLU A 156 -12.86 -5.89 -9.76
C GLU A 156 -12.41 -4.64 -10.51
N ALA A 157 -11.12 -4.26 -10.39
CA ALA A 157 -10.56 -3.12 -11.12
C ALA A 157 -10.66 -3.31 -12.64
N LEU A 158 -10.34 -4.50 -13.13
CA LEU A 158 -10.45 -4.86 -14.55
C LEU A 158 -11.90 -4.77 -15.03
N GLN A 159 -12.85 -5.35 -14.29
CA GLN A 159 -14.27 -5.32 -14.62
C GLN A 159 -14.84 -3.90 -14.67
N ILE A 160 -14.47 -3.04 -13.70
CA ILE A 160 -14.89 -1.63 -13.68
C ILE A 160 -14.31 -0.90 -14.89
N THR A 161 -13.02 -1.11 -15.19
CA THR A 161 -12.37 -0.48 -16.35
C THR A 161 -13.06 -0.87 -17.64
N TRP A 162 -13.33 -2.15 -17.84
CA TRP A 162 -14.05 -2.67 -19.02
C TRP A 162 -15.45 -2.06 -19.16
N LEU A 163 -16.23 -2.02 -18.07
CA LEU A 163 -17.57 -1.43 -18.09
C LEU A 163 -17.55 0.07 -18.41
N LYS A 164 -16.56 0.81 -17.90
CA LYS A 164 -16.39 2.24 -18.24
C LYS A 164 -16.05 2.43 -19.72
N LEU A 165 -15.12 1.64 -20.26
CA LEU A 165 -14.78 1.68 -21.68
C LEU A 165 -15.97 1.34 -22.59
N LYS A 166 -16.75 0.31 -22.23
CA LYS A 166 -17.99 -0.03 -22.93
C LYS A 166 -19.04 1.09 -22.96
N LYS A 167 -18.95 2.02 -22.00
CA LYS A 167 -19.80 3.23 -21.91
C LYS A 167 -19.13 4.47 -22.47
N ASN A 168 -18.06 4.33 -23.26
CA ASN A 168 -17.27 5.40 -23.88
C ASN A 168 -16.65 6.37 -22.87
N LEU A 169 -16.40 5.93 -21.63
CA LEU A 169 -15.66 6.71 -20.65
C LEU A 169 -14.18 6.34 -20.69
N LYS A 170 -13.31 7.34 -20.74
CA LYS A 170 -11.87 7.09 -20.59
C LYS A 170 -11.57 6.51 -19.22
N ALA A 171 -10.87 5.38 -19.20
CA ALA A 171 -10.41 4.73 -17.98
C ALA A 171 -9.05 4.07 -18.26
N THR A 172 -8.14 4.20 -17.31
CA THR A 172 -6.84 3.53 -17.36
C THR A 172 -6.77 2.59 -16.17
N LEU A 173 -6.44 1.33 -16.42
CA LEU A 173 -6.16 0.36 -15.38
C LEU A 173 -4.71 0.53 -14.94
N ILE A 174 -4.52 0.79 -13.65
CA ILE A 174 -3.19 0.84 -13.04
C ILE A 174 -3.03 -0.47 -12.27
N GLN A 175 -2.17 -1.34 -12.77
CA GLN A 175 -1.79 -2.58 -12.10
C GLN A 175 -0.28 -2.58 -11.89
N SER A 176 0.17 -3.12 -10.76
CA SER A 176 1.57 -3.52 -10.63
C SER A 176 1.81 -4.66 -11.63
N ASN A 177 2.92 -4.63 -12.34
CA ASN A 177 3.32 -5.70 -13.27
C ASN A 177 3.63 -7.03 -12.55
N GLU A 178 3.58 -7.07 -11.24
CA GLU A 178 3.80 -8.24 -10.43
C GLU A 178 2.53 -9.11 -10.39
N GLY A 179 2.47 -10.11 -11.24
CA GLY A 179 1.59 -11.26 -11.09
C GLY A 179 0.35 -11.33 -11.98
N CYS A 180 0.00 -10.32 -12.76
CA CYS A 180 -1.15 -10.40 -13.67
C CYS A 180 -0.77 -10.08 -15.12
N SER A 181 -0.11 -11.02 -15.79
CA SER A 181 -0.05 -11.02 -17.25
C SER A 181 -1.34 -11.63 -17.78
N LEU A 182 -2.01 -10.94 -18.71
CA LEU A 182 -3.17 -11.50 -19.45
C LEU A 182 -2.86 -12.89 -20.02
N TYR A 183 -1.62 -13.13 -20.42
CA TYR A 183 -1.14 -14.43 -20.88
C TYR A 183 -1.19 -15.53 -19.81
N ASN A 184 -1.22 -15.18 -18.53
CA ASN A 184 -1.33 -16.14 -17.43
C ASN A 184 -2.77 -16.53 -17.09
N LEU A 185 -3.77 -15.89 -17.69
CA LEU A 185 -5.16 -16.31 -17.57
C LEU A 185 -5.35 -17.61 -18.35
N ASN A 186 -5.94 -18.63 -17.70
CA ASN A 186 -6.19 -19.92 -18.31
C ASN A 186 -7.06 -19.80 -19.56
N GLU A 187 -8.03 -18.88 -19.57
CA GLU A 187 -8.92 -18.57 -20.69
C GLU A 187 -8.15 -18.04 -21.90
N VAL A 188 -7.19 -17.15 -21.68
CA VAL A 188 -6.35 -16.60 -22.75
C VAL A 188 -5.43 -17.68 -23.32
N ARG A 189 -4.81 -18.50 -22.46
CA ARG A 189 -3.99 -19.64 -22.88
C ARG A 189 -4.82 -20.65 -23.67
N TYR A 190 -6.01 -20.99 -23.18
CA TYR A 190 -6.92 -21.89 -23.90
C TYR A 190 -7.28 -21.34 -25.28
N PHE A 191 -7.67 -20.06 -25.35
CA PHE A 191 -7.99 -19.39 -26.61
C PHE A 191 -6.81 -19.39 -27.59
N LEU A 192 -5.61 -19.03 -27.13
CA LEU A 192 -4.40 -19.02 -27.97
C LEU A 192 -4.02 -20.42 -28.46
N ASN A 193 -4.23 -21.47 -27.64
CA ASN A 193 -3.99 -22.86 -28.03
C ASN A 193 -4.99 -23.38 -29.05
N GLN A 194 -6.17 -22.76 -29.23
CA GLN A 194 -7.14 -23.09 -30.25
C GLN A 194 -6.87 -22.41 -31.60
N LEU A 195 -5.96 -21.41 -31.62
CA LEU A 195 -5.58 -20.68 -32.84
C LEU A 195 -4.37 -21.29 -33.56
N ASN A 196 -3.69 -22.26 -32.94
CA ASN A 196 -2.61 -23.08 -33.51
C ASN A 196 -3.15 -24.49 -33.88
#